data_c2b5302518332cb14cc51999095264b8
#
_entry.id   c2b5302518332cb14cc51999095264b8
#
_cell.length_a   1.000
_cell.length_b   1.000
_cell.length_c   1.000
_cell.angle_alpha   90.00
_cell.angle_beta   90.00
_cell.angle_gamma   90.00
#
_symmetry.space_group_name_H-M   'P 1'
#
loop_
_entity.id
_entity.type
_entity.pdbx_description
1 polymer ?
#
loop_
_entity_poly.entity_id
_entity_poly.type
_entity_poly.pdbx_seq_one_letter_code
_entity_poly.pdbx_strand_id
1 'polypeptide(L)'
;MKKFVTLLLCMLPISLFAQVNDGIRQAMDNYDYETVVMLIESDCQDSLLLITKAQALKAMNRYPEAIGVLNSLILKDSTNTKVLIDLAECYKLTGNSRRAANCYQKAMNLQPENK
;
A
#
# COMPACT_ATOMS: atom_id res chain seq x y z
N MET A 1 6.56 -19.33 35.54
CA MET A 1 7.20 -19.07 34.25
C MET A 1 6.21 -18.95 33.08
N LYS A 2 5.22 -19.84 33.00
CA LYS A 2 4.24 -19.74 31.92
C LYS A 2 3.43 -18.44 31.94
N LYS A 3 3.11 -17.91 33.12
CA LYS A 3 2.40 -16.63 33.27
C LYS A 3 3.24 -15.45 32.80
N PHE A 4 4.54 -15.53 32.94
CA PHE A 4 5.48 -14.49 32.52
C PHE A 4 5.57 -14.43 31.01
N VAL A 5 5.61 -15.58 30.35
CA VAL A 5 5.66 -15.68 28.89
C VAL A 5 4.35 -15.21 28.28
N THR A 6 3.21 -15.54 28.93
CA THR A 6 1.90 -15.10 28.46
C THR A 6 1.74 -13.57 28.58
N LEU A 7 2.25 -12.98 29.64
CA LEU A 7 2.23 -11.53 29.82
C LEU A 7 3.12 -10.83 28.81
N LEU A 8 4.29 -11.39 28.53
CA LEU A 8 5.20 -10.89 27.50
C LEU A 8 4.54 -10.99 26.13
N LEU A 9 3.83 -12.08 25.85
CA LEU A 9 3.12 -12.27 24.58
C LEU A 9 1.98 -11.26 24.40
N CYS A 10 1.30 -10.88 25.49
CA CYS A 10 0.24 -9.88 25.44
C CYS A 10 0.78 -8.47 25.19
N MET A 11 2.01 -8.18 25.61
CA MET A 11 2.67 -6.89 25.38
C MET A 11 3.42 -6.85 24.06
N LEU A 12 3.82 -8.00 23.55
CA LEU A 12 4.58 -8.13 22.30
C LEU A 12 3.89 -7.52 21.07
N PRO A 13 2.55 -7.65 20.88
CA PRO A 13 1.93 -7.11 19.66
C PRO A 13 2.16 -5.62 19.44
N ILE A 14 2.18 -4.83 20.52
CA ILE A 14 2.39 -3.38 20.40
C ILE A 14 3.85 -3.09 20.08
N SER A 15 4.78 -3.77 20.75
CA SER A 15 6.21 -3.60 20.50
C SER A 15 6.60 -4.07 19.11
N LEU A 16 6.06 -5.21 18.67
CA LEU A 16 6.31 -5.76 17.35
C LEU A 16 5.75 -4.85 16.26
N PHE A 17 4.57 -4.29 16.47
CA PHE A 17 3.95 -3.37 15.52
C PHE A 17 4.81 -2.11 15.35
N ALA A 18 5.32 -1.55 16.44
CA ALA A 18 6.20 -0.39 16.40
C ALA A 18 7.50 -0.72 15.67
N GLN A 19 8.09 -1.90 15.93
CA GLN A 19 9.31 -2.34 15.28
C GLN A 19 9.12 -2.58 13.78
N VAL A 20 7.98 -3.15 13.40
CA VAL A 20 7.65 -3.36 11.98
C VAL A 20 7.51 -2.02 11.28
N ASN A 21 6.83 -1.06 11.89
CA ASN A 21 6.67 0.26 11.32
C ASN A 21 8.01 0.98 11.16
N ASP A 22 8.89 0.87 12.14
CA ASP A 22 10.23 1.46 12.06
C ASP A 22 11.07 0.77 10.99
N GLY A 23 10.95 -0.56 10.87
CA GLY A 23 11.63 -1.32 9.84
C GLY A 23 11.17 -0.93 8.44
N ILE A 24 9.87 -0.73 8.26
CA ILE A 24 9.29 -0.28 6.98
C ILE A 24 9.82 1.10 6.62
N ARG A 25 9.81 2.03 7.59
CA ARG A 25 10.30 3.38 7.36
C ARG A 25 11.78 3.37 6.97
N GLN A 26 12.58 2.61 7.71
CA GLN A 26 14.01 2.49 7.43
C GLN A 26 14.28 1.89 6.06
N ALA A 27 13.51 0.86 5.69
CA ALA A 27 13.64 0.22 4.39
C ALA A 27 13.27 1.19 3.26
N MET A 28 12.22 2.00 3.44
CA MET A 28 11.84 3.02 2.47
C MET A 28 12.94 4.08 2.32
N ASP A 29 13.51 4.53 3.44
CA ASP A 29 14.59 5.52 3.43
C ASP A 29 15.83 4.99 2.71
N ASN A 30 16.07 3.69 2.80
CA ASN A 30 17.21 3.04 2.16
C ASN A 30 16.90 2.51 0.76
N TYR A 31 15.69 2.75 0.25
CA TYR A 31 15.21 2.24 -1.05
C TYR A 31 15.23 0.71 -1.11
N ASP A 32 15.11 0.06 0.05
CA ASP A 32 15.03 -1.39 0.16
C ASP A 32 13.56 -1.84 0.06
N TYR A 33 13.04 -1.76 -1.16
CA TYR A 33 11.62 -2.01 -1.43
C TYR A 33 11.23 -3.47 -1.22
N GLU A 34 12.16 -4.38 -1.45
CA GLU A 34 11.92 -5.80 -1.23
C GLU A 34 11.56 -6.06 0.24
N THR A 35 12.33 -5.47 1.16
CA THR A 35 12.06 -5.58 2.59
C THR A 35 10.71 -4.95 2.94
N VAL A 36 10.37 -3.81 2.34
CA VAL A 36 9.07 -3.18 2.56
C VAL A 36 7.94 -4.14 2.22
N VAL A 37 8.01 -4.77 1.04
CA VAL A 37 6.99 -5.71 0.59
C VAL A 37 6.92 -6.93 1.51
N MET A 38 8.06 -7.44 1.95
CA MET A 38 8.12 -8.56 2.88
C MET A 38 7.51 -8.25 4.24
N LEU A 39 7.74 -7.06 4.76
CA LEU A 39 7.26 -6.67 6.08
C LEU A 39 5.77 -6.39 6.12
N ILE A 40 5.16 -6.06 4.98
CA ILE A 40 3.73 -5.78 4.91
C ILE A 40 3.02 -7.05 4.41
N GLU A 41 2.31 -7.70 5.33
CA GLU A 41 1.64 -8.97 5.03
C GLU A 41 0.50 -8.78 4.04
N SER A 42 0.22 -9.82 3.26
CA SER A 42 -0.80 -9.78 2.21
C SER A 42 -2.21 -9.61 2.76
N ASP A 43 -2.45 -10.01 4.01
CA ASP A 43 -3.75 -9.86 4.68
C ASP A 43 -3.84 -8.58 5.51
N CYS A 44 -2.87 -7.70 5.39
CA CYS A 44 -2.87 -6.41 6.07
C CYS A 44 -4.10 -5.59 5.70
N GLN A 45 -4.75 -4.99 6.71
CA GLN A 45 -5.93 -4.17 6.53
C GLN A 45 -5.66 -2.68 6.67
N ASP A 46 -4.44 -2.31 7.05
CA ASP A 46 -4.06 -0.91 7.22
C ASP A 46 -3.84 -0.26 5.86
N SER A 47 -4.68 0.72 5.53
CA SER A 47 -4.63 1.38 4.23
C SER A 47 -3.31 2.10 3.96
N LEU A 48 -2.72 2.72 4.99
CA LEU A 48 -1.43 3.40 4.82
C LEU A 48 -0.31 2.41 4.49
N LEU A 49 -0.30 1.26 5.17
CA LEU A 49 0.69 0.23 4.90
C LEU A 49 0.49 -0.37 3.50
N LEU A 50 -0.75 -0.57 3.09
CA LEU A 50 -1.04 -1.08 1.74
C LEU A 50 -0.64 -0.08 0.66
N ILE A 51 -0.84 1.21 0.89
CA ILE A 51 -0.38 2.26 -0.02
C ILE A 51 1.16 2.22 -0.11
N THR A 52 1.83 2.09 1.02
CA THR A 52 3.29 2.00 1.06
C THR A 52 3.78 0.77 0.29
N LYS A 53 3.11 -0.37 0.47
CA LYS A 53 3.43 -1.58 -0.28
C LYS A 53 3.28 -1.38 -1.79
N ALA A 54 2.18 -0.75 -2.20
CA ALA A 54 1.95 -0.46 -3.61
C ALA A 54 3.04 0.46 -4.18
N GLN A 55 3.46 1.46 -3.43
CA GLN A 55 4.55 2.35 -3.85
C GLN A 55 5.87 1.60 -4.01
N ALA A 56 6.17 0.70 -3.07
CA ALA A 56 7.37 -0.12 -3.16
C ALA A 56 7.32 -1.04 -4.40
N LEU A 57 6.18 -1.64 -4.66
CA LEU A 57 6.00 -2.49 -5.84
C LEU A 57 6.14 -1.70 -7.15
N LYS A 58 5.59 -0.48 -7.20
CA LYS A 58 5.77 0.41 -8.34
C LYS A 58 7.25 0.75 -8.55
N ALA A 59 7.96 1.06 -7.47
CA ALA A 59 9.38 1.41 -7.54
C ALA A 59 10.22 0.27 -8.09
N MET A 60 9.80 -0.98 -7.83
CA MET A 60 10.46 -2.17 -8.37
C MET A 60 9.94 -2.57 -9.76
N ASN A 61 9.08 -1.77 -10.35
CA ASN A 61 8.43 -2.04 -11.65
C ASN A 61 7.54 -3.30 -11.62
N ARG A 62 7.06 -3.68 -10.44
CA ARG A 62 6.15 -4.81 -10.28
C ARG A 62 4.70 -4.31 -10.34
N TYR A 63 4.35 -3.76 -11.48
CA TYR A 63 3.06 -3.07 -11.67
C TYR A 63 1.84 -3.99 -11.52
N PRO A 64 1.81 -5.22 -12.04
CA PRO A 64 0.65 -6.09 -11.84
C PRO A 64 0.33 -6.34 -10.37
N GLU A 65 1.35 -6.53 -9.54
CA GLU A 65 1.17 -6.72 -8.11
C GLU A 65 0.70 -5.44 -7.44
N ALA A 66 1.26 -4.29 -7.82
CA ALA A 66 0.83 -2.99 -7.33
C ALA A 66 -0.65 -2.75 -7.67
N ILE A 67 -1.07 -3.10 -8.87
CA ILE A 67 -2.46 -2.97 -9.31
C ILE A 67 -3.38 -3.80 -8.39
N GLY A 68 -2.98 -5.02 -8.04
CA GLY A 68 -3.76 -5.85 -7.12
C GLY A 68 -3.96 -5.20 -5.77
N VAL A 69 -2.90 -4.64 -5.19
CA VAL A 69 -2.97 -3.95 -3.90
C VAL A 69 -3.86 -2.71 -4.01
N LEU A 70 -3.66 -1.91 -5.05
CA LEU A 70 -4.42 -0.67 -5.24
C LEU A 70 -5.91 -0.95 -5.47
N ASN A 71 -6.23 -2.00 -6.22
CA ASN A 71 -7.63 -2.40 -6.43
C ASN A 71 -8.30 -2.81 -5.11
N SER A 72 -7.59 -3.50 -4.23
CA SER A 72 -8.15 -3.86 -2.92
C SER A 72 -8.44 -2.61 -2.08
N LEU A 73 -7.61 -1.58 -2.21
CA LEU A 73 -7.84 -0.30 -1.53
C LEU A 73 -9.08 0.42 -2.09
N ILE A 74 -9.27 0.39 -3.39
CA ILE A 74 -10.43 1.00 -4.04
C ILE A 74 -11.72 0.28 -3.65
N LEU A 75 -11.68 -1.02 -3.42
CA LEU A 75 -12.85 -1.76 -2.94
C LEU A 75 -13.28 -1.29 -1.55
N LYS A 76 -12.34 -0.86 -0.73
CA LYS A 76 -12.64 -0.34 0.60
C LYS A 76 -13.10 1.11 0.55
N ASP A 77 -12.46 1.92 -0.29
CA ASP A 77 -12.76 3.35 -0.41
C ASP A 77 -12.57 3.77 -1.86
N SER A 78 -13.67 3.77 -2.59
CA SER A 78 -13.68 4.13 -4.01
C SER A 78 -13.46 5.62 -4.26
N THR A 79 -13.40 6.43 -3.21
CA THR A 79 -13.24 7.89 -3.31
C THR A 79 -11.80 8.36 -3.06
N ASN A 80 -10.87 7.44 -2.85
CA ASN A 80 -9.48 7.80 -2.60
C ASN A 80 -8.81 8.19 -3.93
N THR A 81 -8.76 9.49 -4.18
CA THR A 81 -8.25 10.06 -5.42
C THR A 81 -6.80 9.69 -5.67
N LYS A 82 -5.96 9.72 -4.62
CA LYS A 82 -4.54 9.38 -4.77
C LYS A 82 -4.37 7.93 -5.22
N VAL A 83 -5.13 7.02 -4.65
CA VAL A 83 -5.08 5.60 -5.03
C VAL A 83 -5.55 5.44 -6.48
N LEU A 84 -6.59 6.16 -6.89
CA LEU A 84 -7.06 6.14 -8.28
C LEU A 84 -5.98 6.61 -9.25
N ILE A 85 -5.26 7.67 -8.89
CA ILE A 85 -4.17 8.19 -9.73
C ILE A 85 -3.02 7.19 -9.82
N ASP A 86 -2.63 6.60 -8.69
CA ASP A 86 -1.57 5.59 -8.66
C ASP A 86 -1.97 4.37 -9.50
N LEU A 87 -3.22 3.95 -9.39
CA LEU A 87 -3.76 2.84 -10.19
C LEU A 87 -3.73 3.17 -11.68
N ALA A 88 -4.12 4.39 -12.04
CA ALA A 88 -4.08 4.85 -13.43
C ALA A 88 -2.66 4.82 -13.99
N GLU A 89 -1.69 5.27 -13.20
CA GLU A 89 -0.29 5.24 -13.61
C GLU A 89 0.18 3.81 -13.87
N CYS A 90 -0.19 2.89 -12.98
CA CYS A 90 0.18 1.48 -13.14
C CYS A 90 -0.45 0.88 -14.41
N TYR A 91 -1.71 1.19 -14.69
CA TYR A 91 -2.35 0.73 -15.92
C TYR A 91 -1.68 1.32 -17.15
N LYS A 92 -1.32 2.60 -17.10
CA LYS A 92 -0.62 3.26 -18.20
C LYS A 92 0.71 2.56 -18.49
N LEU A 93 1.47 2.27 -17.43
CA LEU A 93 2.80 1.66 -17.54
C LEU A 93 2.73 0.20 -17.98
N THR A 94 1.58 -0.46 -17.80
CA THR A 94 1.36 -1.83 -18.29
C THR A 94 0.68 -1.86 -19.65
N GLY A 95 0.46 -0.71 -20.27
CA GLY A 95 -0.12 -0.63 -21.60
C GLY A 95 -1.65 -0.67 -21.64
N ASN A 96 -2.32 -0.57 -20.50
CA ASN A 96 -3.78 -0.60 -20.43
C ASN A 96 -4.33 0.82 -20.37
N SER A 97 -4.29 1.51 -21.52
CA SER A 97 -4.67 2.92 -21.59
C SER A 97 -6.14 3.15 -21.26
N ARG A 98 -7.01 2.20 -21.61
CA ARG A 98 -8.45 2.34 -21.34
C ARG A 98 -8.73 2.38 -19.84
N ARG A 99 -8.17 1.45 -19.08
CA ARG A 99 -8.35 1.42 -17.65
C ARG A 99 -7.69 2.62 -16.96
N ALA A 100 -6.53 3.03 -17.48
CA ALA A 100 -5.87 4.24 -17.00
C ALA A 100 -6.77 5.47 -17.15
N ALA A 101 -7.35 5.65 -18.34
CA ALA A 101 -8.26 6.77 -18.61
C ALA A 101 -9.47 6.73 -17.67
N ASN A 102 -10.05 5.55 -17.44
CA ASN A 102 -11.18 5.41 -16.53
C ASN A 102 -10.83 5.84 -15.11
N CYS A 103 -9.66 5.45 -14.62
CA CYS A 103 -9.20 5.82 -13.26
C CYS A 103 -8.96 7.31 -13.17
N TYR A 104 -8.32 7.92 -14.16
CA TYR A 104 -8.12 9.36 -14.19
C TYR A 104 -9.45 10.11 -14.24
N GLN A 105 -10.41 9.62 -15.03
CA GLN A 105 -11.72 10.25 -15.13
C GLN A 105 -12.45 10.21 -13.78
N LYS A 106 -12.40 9.07 -13.09
CA LYS A 106 -12.99 8.95 -11.75
C LYS A 106 -12.35 9.92 -10.78
N ALA A 107 -11.01 10.03 -10.80
CA ALA A 107 -10.29 10.95 -9.94
C ALA A 107 -10.69 12.40 -10.22
N MET A 108 -10.80 12.77 -11.47
CA MET A 108 -11.23 14.12 -11.86
C MET A 108 -12.65 14.43 -11.39
N ASN A 109 -13.54 13.44 -11.49
CA ASN A 109 -14.93 13.61 -11.09
C ASN A 109 -15.06 13.80 -9.57
N LEU A 110 -14.14 13.20 -8.80
CA LEU A 110 -14.13 13.35 -7.34
C LEU A 110 -13.55 14.67 -6.88
N GLN A 111 -12.75 15.36 -7.72
CA GLN A 111 -12.14 16.63 -7.41
C GLN A 111 -12.36 17.64 -8.54
N PRO A 112 -13.62 18.00 -8.85
CA PRO A 112 -13.88 18.90 -9.96
C PRO A 112 -13.34 20.31 -9.76
N GLU A 113 -13.01 20.69 -8.52
CA GLU A 113 -12.49 22.01 -8.21
C GLU A 113 -10.99 22.14 -8.42
N ASN A 114 -10.29 21.03 -8.64
CA ASN A 114 -8.85 21.01 -8.90
C ASN A 114 -8.55 21.18 -10.39
N LYS A 115 -9.06 22.22 -10.96
CA LYS A 115 -8.85 22.49 -12.39
C LYS A 115 -7.53 23.20 -12.69
#